data_cddefb5a5fa15bacfe7bbc3a1f4a920c
#
_entry.id   cddefb5a5fa15bacfe7bbc3a1f4a920c
#
_cell.length_a   1.000
_cell.length_b   1.000
_cell.length_c   1.000
_cell.angle_alpha   90.00
_cell.angle_beta   90.00
_cell.angle_gamma   90.00
#
_symmetry.space_group_name_H-M   'P 1'
#
loop_
_entity.id
_entity.type
_entity.pdbx_description
1 polymer ?
#
loop_
_entity_poly.entity_id
_entity_poly.type
_entity_poly.pdbx_seq_one_letter_code
_entity_poly.pdbx_strand_id
1 'polypeptide(L)'
;MITFCIPSKNNLRYLKSCIRSIQQNSHYTNNILVFVDQDEDGTVQWLLDNDIAHITNPDKDCKGIGYGYDAMFKASKTDLVVAFHADMILGPDADKYLVQEHTRGSVVSATRIEPPLHPPGPEKIVKDFGMWPEDIKWEDFNAFAKAQSKANEGRLGKTSFAPWLIDRRDHLGHDPIFLSVFEDADLFRRFVLAEYTMIQSWSSLVYHLTCRGGQFAGAEKLEDFQKKDEKWLYSNQVSMLEYVRKWGGMFKEFGPCEPRPNVKYNIGAEVLNCTEDVLSLEPFLDQLKVDCSYTNYLNTQEGKSSFNIKDKFVNNLTTDIVIKLDAASDGSLEYFNYILSNIEDTMQQVDQFSTYEFGPIQIAVGKKEPVAIKITIHDTDL
;
A
#
# COMPACT_ATOMS: atom_id res chain seq x y z
N MET A 1 -7.61 21.37 -15.23
CA MET A 1 -7.50 20.15 -16.07
C MET A 1 -6.50 19.23 -15.40
N ILE A 2 -6.88 17.96 -15.19
CA ILE A 2 -6.06 16.92 -14.58
C ILE A 2 -6.06 15.69 -15.49
N THR A 3 -5.17 14.72 -15.23
CA THR A 3 -5.19 13.40 -15.89
C THR A 3 -5.58 12.33 -14.87
N PHE A 4 -6.66 11.60 -15.15
CA PHE A 4 -6.98 10.37 -14.44
C PHE A 4 -6.12 9.22 -14.97
N CYS A 5 -5.30 8.64 -14.11
CA CYS A 5 -4.40 7.54 -14.41
C CYS A 5 -4.98 6.25 -13.83
N ILE A 6 -5.31 5.29 -14.71
CA ILE A 6 -6.12 4.12 -14.35
C ILE A 6 -5.37 2.84 -14.75
N PRO A 7 -4.75 2.11 -13.80
CA PRO A 7 -4.20 0.79 -14.10
C PRO A 7 -5.32 -0.24 -14.30
N SER A 8 -5.17 -1.08 -15.31
CA SER A 8 -6.11 -2.16 -15.65
C SER A 8 -5.37 -3.46 -15.94
N LYS A 9 -5.89 -4.56 -15.41
CA LYS A 9 -5.42 -5.91 -15.64
C LYS A 9 -6.62 -6.83 -15.75
N ASN A 10 -7.00 -7.20 -17.01
CA ASN A 10 -8.16 -8.05 -17.24
C ASN A 10 -9.40 -7.55 -16.51
N ASN A 11 -9.68 -6.25 -16.60
CA ASN A 11 -10.67 -5.56 -15.77
C ASN A 11 -11.62 -4.66 -16.58
N LEU A 12 -11.83 -4.99 -17.87
CA LEU A 12 -12.63 -4.21 -18.81
C LEU A 12 -14.07 -3.95 -18.32
N ARG A 13 -14.68 -4.94 -17.69
CA ARG A 13 -16.05 -4.86 -17.15
C ARG A 13 -16.20 -3.64 -16.22
N TYR A 14 -15.26 -3.46 -15.30
CA TYR A 14 -15.24 -2.35 -14.34
C TYR A 14 -14.75 -1.05 -14.97
N LEU A 15 -13.70 -1.14 -15.77
CA LEU A 15 -13.09 0.00 -16.45
C LEU A 15 -14.09 0.81 -17.28
N LYS A 16 -15.05 0.15 -17.94
CA LYS A 16 -16.12 0.81 -18.70
C LYS A 16 -16.95 1.75 -17.84
N SER A 17 -17.36 1.30 -16.67
CA SER A 17 -18.16 2.12 -15.72
C SER A 17 -17.31 3.22 -15.08
N CYS A 18 -16.05 2.94 -14.78
CA CYS A 18 -15.09 3.91 -14.30
C CYS A 18 -14.93 5.08 -15.30
N ILE A 19 -14.58 4.79 -16.56
CA ILE A 19 -14.39 5.80 -17.60
C ILE A 19 -15.68 6.58 -17.86
N ARG A 20 -16.83 5.88 -17.95
CA ARG A 20 -18.16 6.54 -18.07
C ARG A 20 -18.37 7.55 -16.96
N SER A 21 -18.05 7.21 -15.71
CA SER A 21 -18.26 8.12 -14.58
C SER A 21 -17.40 9.38 -14.69
N ILE A 22 -16.12 9.23 -15.10
CA ILE A 22 -15.23 10.37 -15.31
C ILE A 22 -15.76 11.27 -16.42
N GLN A 23 -16.19 10.70 -17.55
CA GLN A 23 -16.75 11.48 -18.67
C GLN A 23 -18.05 12.21 -18.32
N GLN A 24 -18.88 11.64 -17.44
CA GLN A 24 -20.19 12.21 -17.09
C GLN A 24 -20.17 13.15 -15.89
N ASN A 25 -19.31 12.88 -14.90
CA ASN A 25 -19.35 13.52 -13.59
C ASN A 25 -18.22 14.52 -13.34
N SER A 26 -17.20 14.57 -14.22
CA SER A 26 -16.11 15.55 -14.06
C SER A 26 -16.61 16.99 -14.22
N HIS A 27 -16.11 17.86 -13.35
CA HIS A 27 -16.31 19.31 -13.45
C HIS A 27 -15.48 19.92 -14.58
N TYR A 28 -14.25 19.44 -14.74
CA TYR A 28 -13.34 19.90 -15.79
C TYR A 28 -13.34 18.95 -16.98
N THR A 29 -12.92 19.47 -18.15
CA THR A 29 -12.54 18.59 -19.27
C THR A 29 -11.19 17.95 -18.93
N ASN A 30 -11.22 16.72 -18.47
CA ASN A 30 -10.07 15.99 -17.97
C ASN A 30 -9.52 14.99 -19.00
N ASN A 31 -8.24 14.67 -18.90
CA ASN A 31 -7.64 13.57 -19.64
C ASN A 31 -7.87 12.24 -18.89
N ILE A 32 -7.98 11.16 -19.66
CA ILE A 32 -7.99 9.79 -19.15
C ILE A 32 -6.81 9.07 -19.79
N LEU A 33 -5.99 8.42 -18.97
CA LEU A 33 -4.88 7.61 -19.42
C LEU A 33 -4.94 6.25 -18.72
N VAL A 34 -4.99 5.17 -19.50
CA VAL A 34 -5.09 3.81 -18.97
C VAL A 34 -3.76 3.09 -19.15
N PHE A 35 -3.26 2.43 -18.12
CA PHE A 35 -2.17 1.47 -18.24
C PHE A 35 -2.73 0.05 -18.28
N VAL A 36 -2.50 -0.66 -19.38
CA VAL A 36 -2.95 -2.05 -19.56
C VAL A 36 -1.81 -2.99 -19.25
N ASP A 37 -1.84 -3.59 -18.06
CA ASP A 37 -0.79 -4.50 -17.59
C ASP A 37 -0.92 -5.91 -18.21
N GLN A 38 -2.15 -6.41 -18.39
CA GLN A 38 -2.50 -7.61 -19.16
C GLN A 38 -3.83 -7.40 -19.89
N ASP A 39 -3.97 -8.01 -21.07
CA ASP A 39 -5.13 -7.85 -21.97
C ASP A 39 -5.63 -9.21 -22.48
N GLU A 40 -6.27 -9.98 -21.60
CA GLU A 40 -6.93 -11.25 -21.98
C GLU A 40 -8.44 -11.05 -22.20
N ASP A 41 -8.97 -9.86 -21.88
CA ASP A 41 -10.40 -9.53 -21.91
C ASP A 41 -10.78 -8.51 -23.00
N GLY A 42 -9.83 -8.12 -23.86
CA GLY A 42 -10.05 -7.19 -24.98
C GLY A 42 -10.07 -5.73 -24.56
N THR A 43 -9.44 -5.39 -23.43
CA THR A 43 -9.33 -4.01 -22.91
C THR A 43 -8.69 -3.08 -23.95
N VAL A 44 -7.56 -3.47 -24.58
CA VAL A 44 -6.84 -2.65 -25.57
C VAL A 44 -7.73 -2.32 -26.76
N GLN A 45 -8.40 -3.33 -27.32
CA GLN A 45 -9.28 -3.09 -28.48
C GLN A 45 -10.43 -2.14 -28.12
N TRP A 46 -11.03 -2.33 -26.94
CA TRP A 46 -12.11 -1.45 -26.49
C TRP A 46 -11.62 0.01 -26.28
N LEU A 47 -10.41 0.21 -25.75
CA LEU A 47 -9.83 1.56 -25.59
C LEU A 47 -9.58 2.23 -26.93
N LEU A 48 -9.10 1.49 -27.93
CA LEU A 48 -8.92 1.99 -29.30
C LEU A 48 -10.25 2.39 -29.94
N ASP A 49 -11.27 1.53 -29.83
CA ASP A 49 -12.60 1.77 -30.41
C ASP A 49 -13.33 2.99 -29.76
N ASN A 50 -12.93 3.39 -28.56
CA ASN A 50 -13.51 4.52 -27.82
C ASN A 50 -12.59 5.74 -27.74
N ASP A 51 -11.47 5.76 -28.49
CA ASP A 51 -10.50 6.87 -28.52
C ASP A 51 -9.95 7.25 -27.13
N ILE A 52 -9.68 6.24 -26.29
CA ILE A 52 -9.13 6.44 -24.95
C ILE A 52 -7.61 6.23 -24.99
N ALA A 53 -6.86 7.23 -24.54
CA ALA A 53 -5.41 7.15 -24.44
C ALA A 53 -4.97 6.03 -23.50
N HIS A 54 -4.00 5.22 -23.93
CA HIS A 54 -3.49 4.13 -23.12
C HIS A 54 -2.01 3.83 -23.36
N ILE A 55 -1.41 3.13 -22.41
CA ILE A 55 -0.07 2.55 -22.45
C ILE A 55 -0.25 1.06 -22.21
N THR A 56 0.34 0.22 -23.07
CA THR A 56 0.29 -1.24 -22.92
C THR A 56 1.62 -1.72 -22.37
N ASN A 57 1.58 -2.61 -21.37
CA ASN A 57 2.76 -3.30 -20.90
C ASN A 57 3.37 -4.12 -22.05
N PRO A 58 4.65 -3.87 -22.42
CA PRO A 58 5.29 -4.59 -23.53
C PRO A 58 5.72 -6.01 -23.14
N ASP A 59 5.77 -6.31 -21.84
CA ASP A 59 6.26 -7.58 -21.32
C ASP A 59 5.11 -8.57 -21.08
N LYS A 60 5.45 -9.86 -21.02
CA LYS A 60 4.49 -10.91 -20.66
C LYS A 60 4.19 -10.94 -19.17
N ASP A 61 5.17 -10.53 -18.35
CA ASP A 61 5.04 -10.51 -16.90
C ASP A 61 4.36 -9.23 -16.44
N CYS A 62 3.52 -9.34 -15.43
CA CYS A 62 2.88 -8.19 -14.81
C CYS A 62 3.92 -7.24 -14.22
N LYS A 63 3.75 -5.95 -14.47
CA LYS A 63 4.56 -4.87 -13.89
C LYS A 63 4.01 -4.37 -12.56
N GLY A 64 2.73 -4.57 -12.32
CA GLY A 64 2.05 -4.14 -11.11
C GLY A 64 1.48 -2.73 -11.17
N ILE A 65 0.69 -2.43 -10.14
CA ILE A 65 -0.09 -1.20 -10.09
C ILE A 65 0.79 0.05 -9.92
N GLY A 66 1.85 -0.02 -9.11
CA GLY A 66 2.79 1.09 -8.89
C GLY A 66 3.51 1.49 -10.17
N TYR A 67 4.06 0.51 -10.90
CA TYR A 67 4.67 0.77 -12.21
C TYR A 67 3.69 1.41 -13.19
N GLY A 68 2.44 0.94 -13.19
CA GLY A 68 1.40 1.51 -14.05
C GLY A 68 1.15 2.99 -13.76
N TYR A 69 1.10 3.38 -12.49
CA TYR A 69 0.98 4.79 -12.11
C TYR A 69 2.20 5.61 -12.53
N ASP A 70 3.42 5.13 -12.26
CA ASP A 70 4.64 5.84 -12.62
C ASP A 70 4.75 6.07 -14.13
N ALA A 71 4.44 5.03 -14.94
CA ALA A 71 4.41 5.15 -16.39
C ALA A 71 3.38 6.18 -16.89
N MET A 72 2.18 6.19 -16.29
CA MET A 72 1.13 7.15 -16.66
C MET A 72 1.43 8.57 -16.18
N PHE A 73 1.99 8.75 -14.99
CA PHE A 73 2.39 10.06 -14.46
C PHE A 73 3.47 10.68 -15.34
N LYS A 74 4.46 9.87 -15.74
CA LYS A 74 5.50 10.27 -16.70
C LYS A 74 4.94 10.69 -18.05
N ALA A 75 3.99 9.95 -18.60
CA ALA A 75 3.38 10.21 -19.91
C ALA A 75 2.31 11.31 -19.88
N SER A 76 1.84 11.71 -18.68
CA SER A 76 0.80 12.73 -18.52
C SER A 76 1.26 14.10 -19.07
N LYS A 77 0.33 14.80 -19.74
CA LYS A 77 0.54 16.17 -20.24
C LYS A 77 0.10 17.26 -19.25
N THR A 78 -0.52 16.87 -18.14
CA THR A 78 -0.97 17.81 -17.09
C THR A 78 -0.04 17.73 -15.89
N ASP A 79 0.13 18.84 -15.16
CA ASP A 79 0.91 18.84 -13.93
C ASP A 79 0.23 18.01 -12.82
N LEU A 80 -1.09 18.12 -12.72
CA LEU A 80 -1.87 17.37 -11.73
C LEU A 80 -2.36 16.05 -12.32
N VAL A 81 -2.14 14.98 -11.56
CA VAL A 81 -2.52 13.60 -11.90
C VAL A 81 -3.30 12.96 -10.75
N VAL A 82 -4.21 12.08 -11.09
CA VAL A 82 -5.01 11.32 -10.12
C VAL A 82 -4.74 9.83 -10.30
N ALA A 83 -4.23 9.17 -9.26
CA ALA A 83 -4.22 7.71 -9.18
C ALA A 83 -5.65 7.23 -8.92
N PHE A 84 -6.22 6.53 -9.88
CA PHE A 84 -7.63 6.10 -9.85
C PHE A 84 -7.74 4.61 -10.17
N HIS A 85 -8.57 3.84 -9.46
CA HIS A 85 -8.73 2.43 -9.76
C HIS A 85 -9.85 2.18 -10.77
N ALA A 86 -9.73 1.10 -11.54
CA ALA A 86 -10.72 0.73 -12.55
C ALA A 86 -12.10 0.34 -11.98
N ASP A 87 -12.17 0.00 -10.68
CA ASP A 87 -13.39 -0.35 -9.95
C ASP A 87 -13.99 0.83 -9.14
N MET A 88 -13.60 2.06 -9.49
CA MET A 88 -14.10 3.28 -8.88
C MET A 88 -15.01 4.06 -9.82
N ILE A 89 -16.03 4.68 -9.25
CA ILE A 89 -17.00 5.54 -9.94
C ILE A 89 -16.87 6.95 -9.38
N LEU A 90 -16.49 7.89 -10.22
CA LEU A 90 -16.35 9.30 -9.84
C LEU A 90 -17.72 9.91 -9.51
N GLY A 91 -17.84 10.54 -8.36
CA GLY A 91 -19.02 11.34 -8.01
C GLY A 91 -19.04 12.69 -8.74
N PRO A 92 -20.23 13.34 -8.86
CA PRO A 92 -20.34 14.66 -9.49
C PRO A 92 -19.40 15.69 -8.88
N ASP A 93 -18.65 16.39 -9.71
CA ASP A 93 -17.70 17.45 -9.34
C ASP A 93 -16.56 17.02 -8.38
N ALA A 94 -16.33 15.73 -8.18
CA ALA A 94 -15.32 15.25 -7.24
C ALA A 94 -13.90 15.71 -7.62
N ASP A 95 -13.59 15.81 -8.90
CA ASP A 95 -12.33 16.33 -9.43
C ASP A 95 -12.11 17.81 -9.09
N LYS A 96 -13.17 18.60 -9.04
CA LYS A 96 -13.12 20.01 -8.62
C LYS A 96 -12.58 20.14 -7.20
N TYR A 97 -13.11 19.35 -6.26
CA TYR A 97 -12.70 19.41 -4.86
C TYR A 97 -11.26 18.92 -4.66
N LEU A 98 -10.84 17.86 -5.36
CA LEU A 98 -9.43 17.43 -5.34
C LEU A 98 -8.48 18.58 -5.75
N VAL A 99 -8.82 19.30 -6.83
CA VAL A 99 -8.00 20.41 -7.32
C VAL A 99 -8.04 21.61 -6.37
N GLN A 100 -9.19 21.93 -5.80
CA GLN A 100 -9.35 23.09 -4.91
C GLN A 100 -8.60 22.92 -3.59
N GLU A 101 -8.48 21.69 -3.09
CA GLU A 101 -7.84 21.39 -1.82
C GLU A 101 -6.35 21.06 -1.97
N HIS A 102 -5.87 20.91 -3.21
CA HIS A 102 -4.46 20.65 -3.49
C HIS A 102 -3.60 21.90 -3.33
N THR A 103 -2.46 21.71 -2.68
CA THR A 103 -1.35 22.67 -2.62
C THR A 103 -0.05 21.95 -2.97
N ARG A 104 0.96 22.69 -3.40
CA ARG A 104 2.28 22.10 -3.66
C ARG A 104 2.81 21.37 -2.41
N GLY A 105 3.33 20.17 -2.57
CA GLY A 105 3.77 19.33 -1.45
C GLY A 105 2.60 18.68 -0.67
N SER A 106 1.41 18.56 -1.28
CA SER A 106 0.30 17.80 -0.69
C SER A 106 -0.15 16.65 -1.57
N VAL A 107 -0.69 15.61 -0.93
CA VAL A 107 -1.41 14.50 -1.54
C VAL A 107 -2.86 14.57 -1.10
N VAL A 108 -3.80 14.66 -2.03
CA VAL A 108 -5.23 14.83 -1.72
C VAL A 108 -6.01 13.59 -2.13
N SER A 109 -6.52 12.85 -1.14
CA SER A 109 -7.37 11.66 -1.35
C SER A 109 -8.85 12.04 -1.36
N ALA A 110 -9.64 11.44 -2.27
CA ALA A 110 -11.09 11.54 -2.22
C ALA A 110 -11.66 10.59 -1.16
N THR A 111 -12.80 10.94 -0.56
CA THR A 111 -13.51 10.07 0.37
C THR A 111 -14.26 8.98 -0.38
N ARG A 112 -14.04 7.73 0.04
CA ARG A 112 -14.72 6.57 -0.55
C ARG A 112 -16.11 6.38 0.04
N ILE A 113 -17.05 6.04 -0.85
CA ILE A 113 -18.34 5.44 -0.50
C ILE A 113 -18.23 3.97 -0.91
N GLU A 114 -18.45 3.05 0.00
CA GLU A 114 -18.29 1.61 -0.24
C GLU A 114 -19.56 0.84 0.10
N PRO A 115 -19.89 -0.24 -0.65
CA PRO A 115 -20.91 -1.17 -0.24
C PRO A 115 -20.53 -1.87 1.08
N PRO A 116 -21.48 -2.47 1.83
CA PRO A 116 -21.24 -3.02 3.16
C PRO A 116 -20.49 -4.38 3.13
N LEU A 117 -19.38 -4.45 2.39
CA LEU A 117 -18.47 -5.61 2.36
C LEU A 117 -17.43 -5.57 3.49
N HIS A 118 -17.12 -4.37 3.97
CA HIS A 118 -16.21 -4.15 5.09
C HIS A 118 -16.92 -3.38 6.21
N PRO A 119 -16.49 -3.52 7.46
CA PRO A 119 -17.04 -2.74 8.56
C PRO A 119 -16.99 -1.22 8.28
N PRO A 120 -17.93 -0.45 8.81
CA PRO A 120 -17.87 1.01 8.75
C PRO A 120 -16.63 1.52 9.50
N GLY A 121 -16.08 2.63 9.00
CA GLY A 121 -14.95 3.34 9.60
C GLY A 121 -15.18 4.84 9.52
N PRO A 122 -14.47 5.64 10.35
CA PRO A 122 -14.61 7.09 10.34
C PRO A 122 -13.98 7.74 9.10
N GLU A 123 -13.22 6.99 8.30
CA GLU A 123 -12.53 7.44 7.08
C GLU A 123 -13.35 7.33 5.80
N LYS A 124 -14.51 6.67 5.85
CA LYS A 124 -15.33 6.38 4.67
C LYS A 124 -16.83 6.43 4.97
N ILE A 125 -17.63 6.37 3.92
CA ILE A 125 -19.08 6.26 3.99
C ILE A 125 -19.47 4.83 3.55
N VAL A 126 -20.21 4.09 4.37
CA VAL A 126 -20.75 2.79 3.97
C VAL A 126 -22.18 2.98 3.49
N LYS A 127 -22.40 2.77 2.19
CA LYS A 127 -23.73 2.85 1.55
C LYS A 127 -23.75 2.07 0.25
N ASP A 128 -24.79 1.28 0.04
CA ASP A 128 -24.98 0.43 -1.12
C ASP A 128 -25.65 1.20 -2.27
N PHE A 129 -24.93 1.32 -3.39
CA PHE A 129 -25.45 1.80 -4.68
C PHE A 129 -25.31 0.74 -5.79
N GLY A 130 -25.12 -0.50 -5.44
CA GLY A 130 -24.91 -1.63 -6.35
C GLY A 130 -23.59 -2.33 -6.06
N MET A 131 -23.58 -3.63 -6.21
CA MET A 131 -22.42 -4.49 -5.93
C MET A 131 -21.58 -4.77 -7.18
N TRP A 132 -22.14 -4.54 -8.37
CA TRP A 132 -21.53 -4.80 -9.67
C TRP A 132 -21.69 -3.60 -10.60
N PRO A 133 -20.86 -3.45 -11.64
CA PRO A 133 -20.97 -2.33 -12.59
C PRO A 133 -22.36 -2.17 -13.21
N GLU A 134 -23.05 -3.31 -13.46
CA GLU A 134 -24.39 -3.35 -14.07
C GLU A 134 -25.50 -2.95 -13.10
N ASP A 135 -25.27 -3.11 -11.77
CA ASP A 135 -26.26 -2.86 -10.73
C ASP A 135 -26.18 -1.43 -10.18
N ILE A 136 -25.25 -0.61 -10.69
CA ILE A 136 -25.03 0.74 -10.15
C ILE A 136 -26.26 1.59 -10.32
N LYS A 137 -26.80 2.07 -9.20
CA LYS A 137 -27.91 3.03 -9.12
C LYS A 137 -27.38 4.44 -9.34
N TRP A 138 -27.05 4.76 -10.60
CA TRP A 138 -26.36 5.97 -10.99
C TRP A 138 -27.01 7.25 -10.48
N GLU A 139 -28.33 7.40 -10.63
CA GLU A 139 -29.06 8.60 -10.22
C GLU A 139 -29.02 8.74 -8.69
N ASP A 140 -29.27 7.67 -7.94
CA ASP A 140 -29.25 7.68 -6.49
C ASP A 140 -27.85 8.00 -5.95
N PHE A 141 -26.81 7.37 -6.54
CA PHE A 141 -25.43 7.66 -6.21
C PHE A 141 -25.07 9.12 -6.47
N ASN A 142 -25.36 9.64 -7.66
CA ASN A 142 -25.05 11.01 -8.03
C ASN A 142 -25.78 12.02 -7.15
N ALA A 143 -27.06 11.80 -6.86
CA ALA A 143 -27.84 12.65 -5.96
C ALA A 143 -27.26 12.65 -4.53
N PHE A 144 -26.93 11.47 -4.02
CA PHE A 144 -26.32 11.32 -2.69
C PHE A 144 -24.94 11.98 -2.63
N ALA A 145 -24.05 11.69 -3.58
CA ALA A 145 -22.71 12.25 -3.62
C ALA A 145 -22.75 13.78 -3.68
N LYS A 146 -23.59 14.35 -4.54
CA LYS A 146 -23.77 15.81 -4.65
C LYS A 146 -24.25 16.44 -3.34
N ALA A 147 -25.20 15.81 -2.65
CA ALA A 147 -25.69 16.29 -1.36
C ALA A 147 -24.61 16.21 -0.28
N GLN A 148 -23.84 15.10 -0.22
CA GLN A 148 -22.75 14.92 0.74
C GLN A 148 -21.58 15.86 0.48
N SER A 149 -21.17 16.07 -0.78
CA SER A 149 -20.12 17.03 -1.15
C SER A 149 -20.45 18.42 -0.63
N LYS A 150 -21.68 18.87 -0.85
CA LYS A 150 -22.15 20.18 -0.35
C LYS A 150 -22.19 20.24 1.18
N ALA A 151 -22.65 19.20 1.84
CA ALA A 151 -22.76 19.15 3.30
C ALA A 151 -21.38 19.11 3.99
N ASN A 152 -20.35 18.63 3.31
CA ASN A 152 -19.00 18.50 3.83
C ASN A 152 -18.01 19.50 3.19
N GLU A 153 -18.48 20.55 2.56
CA GLU A 153 -17.62 21.55 1.91
C GLU A 153 -16.61 22.14 2.91
N GLY A 154 -15.32 22.02 2.58
CA GLY A 154 -14.21 22.44 3.44
C GLY A 154 -13.87 21.48 4.60
N ARG A 155 -14.56 20.35 4.73
CA ARG A 155 -14.21 19.33 5.72
C ARG A 155 -13.04 18.51 5.20
N LEU A 156 -11.92 18.53 5.93
CA LEU A 156 -10.69 17.80 5.61
C LEU A 156 -10.39 16.74 6.68
N GLY A 157 -9.77 15.65 6.24
CA GLY A 157 -9.15 14.61 7.05
C GLY A 157 -7.68 14.46 6.70
N LYS A 158 -7.00 13.45 7.30
CA LYS A 158 -5.58 13.16 7.08
C LYS A 158 -5.32 11.76 6.53
N THR A 159 -6.37 11.06 6.18
CA THR A 159 -6.26 9.70 5.65
C THR A 159 -5.76 9.70 4.20
N SER A 160 -5.05 8.64 3.83
CA SER A 160 -4.48 8.48 2.49
C SER A 160 -4.81 7.12 1.92
N PHE A 161 -5.51 7.15 0.79
CA PHE A 161 -5.87 5.95 0.01
C PHE A 161 -6.27 6.38 -1.41
N ALA A 162 -6.31 5.45 -2.33
CA ALA A 162 -6.85 5.72 -3.66
C ALA A 162 -8.36 6.03 -3.60
N PRO A 163 -8.86 6.97 -4.44
CA PRO A 163 -8.07 7.74 -5.38
C PRO A 163 -7.40 8.94 -4.71
N TRP A 164 -6.23 9.30 -5.21
CA TRP A 164 -5.48 10.45 -4.71
C TRP A 164 -4.89 11.29 -5.86
N LEU A 165 -4.81 12.61 -5.63
CA LEU A 165 -4.26 13.61 -6.54
C LEU A 165 -2.93 14.12 -6.01
N ILE A 166 -1.98 14.35 -6.93
CA ILE A 166 -0.68 14.97 -6.67
C ILE A 166 -0.24 15.82 -7.88
N ASP A 167 0.65 16.78 -7.66
CA ASP A 167 1.49 17.31 -8.72
C ASP A 167 2.52 16.24 -9.12
N ARG A 168 2.54 15.80 -10.39
CA ARG A 168 3.41 14.72 -10.83
C ARG A 168 4.90 14.98 -10.60
N ARG A 169 5.30 16.26 -10.49
CA ARG A 169 6.68 16.67 -10.16
C ARG A 169 7.05 16.42 -8.70
N ASP A 170 6.06 16.22 -7.85
CA ASP A 170 6.20 15.90 -6.43
C ASP A 170 6.13 14.40 -6.16
N HIS A 171 5.89 13.58 -7.20
CA HIS A 171 5.78 12.13 -7.05
C HIS A 171 7.15 11.50 -6.75
N LEU A 172 7.19 10.64 -5.72
CA LEU A 172 8.42 9.99 -5.26
C LEU A 172 8.72 8.65 -5.99
N GLY A 173 7.88 8.26 -6.96
CA GLY A 173 7.93 6.94 -7.59
C GLY A 173 7.49 5.80 -6.66
N HIS A 174 6.95 4.74 -7.21
CA HIS A 174 6.64 3.52 -6.47
C HIS A 174 7.88 2.65 -6.35
N ASP A 175 8.04 1.96 -5.23
CA ASP A 175 9.11 0.98 -5.09
C ASP A 175 8.77 -0.27 -5.92
N PRO A 176 9.57 -0.63 -6.94
CA PRO A 176 9.27 -1.71 -7.87
C PRO A 176 9.20 -3.10 -7.21
N ILE A 177 9.64 -3.22 -5.96
CA ILE A 177 9.52 -4.46 -5.21
C ILE A 177 8.06 -4.79 -4.85
N PHE A 178 7.19 -3.77 -4.75
CA PHE A 178 5.78 -3.93 -4.44
C PHE A 178 4.94 -3.95 -5.73
N LEU A 179 4.62 -5.13 -6.22
CA LEU A 179 3.90 -5.26 -7.50
C LEU A 179 2.42 -4.87 -7.39
N SER A 180 1.74 -5.23 -6.31
CA SER A 180 0.28 -5.04 -6.20
C SER A 180 -0.26 -4.91 -4.79
N VAL A 181 0.59 -4.99 -3.78
CA VAL A 181 0.23 -4.89 -2.37
C VAL A 181 1.38 -4.23 -1.63
N PHE A 182 1.08 -3.35 -0.68
CA PHE A 182 2.02 -2.53 0.08
C PHE A 182 2.69 -1.38 -0.69
N GLU A 183 2.44 -1.21 -1.98
CA GLU A 183 2.96 -0.11 -2.78
C GLU A 183 2.48 1.26 -2.28
N ASP A 184 1.20 1.36 -1.92
CA ASP A 184 0.58 2.55 -1.35
C ASP A 184 1.03 2.76 0.12
N ALA A 185 1.10 1.69 0.90
CA ALA A 185 1.58 1.75 2.28
C ALA A 185 3.02 2.27 2.36
N ASP A 186 3.90 1.86 1.44
CA ASP A 186 5.26 2.36 1.30
C ASP A 186 5.28 3.82 0.84
N LEU A 187 4.57 4.12 -0.24
CA LEU A 187 4.59 5.44 -0.88
C LEU A 187 4.08 6.52 0.07
N PHE A 188 2.94 6.31 0.72
CA PHE A 188 2.37 7.32 1.62
C PHE A 188 3.27 7.59 2.84
N ARG A 189 3.97 6.58 3.35
CA ARG A 189 4.92 6.79 4.45
C ARG A 189 6.17 7.52 4.00
N ARG A 190 6.62 7.30 2.76
CA ARG A 190 7.71 8.10 2.17
C ARG A 190 7.28 9.55 1.97
N PHE A 191 6.05 9.83 1.55
CA PHE A 191 5.51 11.19 1.49
C PHE A 191 5.50 11.84 2.87
N VAL A 192 5.05 11.14 3.91
CA VAL A 192 5.06 11.70 5.29
C VAL A 192 6.47 12.00 5.77
N LEU A 193 7.45 11.11 5.52
CA LEU A 193 8.86 11.34 5.84
C LEU A 193 9.46 12.52 5.05
N ALA A 194 8.98 12.77 3.84
CA ALA A 194 9.36 13.90 3.01
C ALA A 194 8.55 15.17 3.33
N GLU A 195 7.83 15.18 4.46
CA GLU A 195 7.05 16.32 4.97
C GLU A 195 5.88 16.76 4.07
N TYR A 196 5.37 15.85 3.23
CA TYR A 196 4.15 16.12 2.45
C TYR A 196 2.92 16.16 3.35
N THR A 197 2.00 17.05 3.03
CA THR A 197 0.72 17.12 3.71
C THR A 197 -0.25 16.10 3.12
N MET A 198 -0.72 15.17 3.96
CA MET A 198 -1.75 14.20 3.59
C MET A 198 -3.13 14.77 3.87
N ILE A 199 -3.97 14.87 2.85
CA ILE A 199 -5.30 15.47 2.93
C ILE A 199 -6.33 14.46 2.45
N GLN A 200 -7.40 14.27 3.21
CA GLN A 200 -8.62 13.62 2.74
C GLN A 200 -9.69 14.68 2.50
N SER A 201 -10.20 14.76 1.29
CA SER A 201 -11.33 15.59 0.93
C SER A 201 -12.66 14.89 1.23
N TRP A 202 -13.48 15.45 2.13
CA TRP A 202 -14.82 14.94 2.38
C TRP A 202 -15.86 15.46 1.37
N SER A 203 -15.46 16.40 0.53
CA SER A 203 -16.26 16.93 -0.56
C SER A 203 -16.00 16.23 -1.89
N SER A 204 -14.83 15.62 -2.05
CA SER A 204 -14.51 14.77 -3.20
C SER A 204 -14.96 13.34 -2.91
N LEU A 205 -15.97 12.85 -3.62
CA LEU A 205 -16.59 11.55 -3.34
C LEU A 205 -16.46 10.59 -4.52
N VAL A 206 -16.12 9.36 -4.22
CA VAL A 206 -16.07 8.26 -5.19
C VAL A 206 -16.80 7.03 -4.64
N TYR A 207 -17.51 6.29 -5.50
CA TYR A 207 -18.03 5.00 -5.15
C TYR A 207 -17.01 3.94 -5.52
N HIS A 208 -16.52 3.19 -4.54
CA HIS A 208 -15.53 2.15 -4.71
C HIS A 208 -16.21 0.80 -4.56
N LEU A 209 -16.25 0.01 -5.61
CA LEU A 209 -16.86 -1.31 -5.59
C LEU A 209 -16.12 -2.27 -4.66
N THR A 210 -14.89 -1.95 -4.30
CA THR A 210 -13.98 -2.65 -3.40
C THR A 210 -13.84 -4.16 -3.67
N CYS A 211 -12.72 -4.75 -3.36
CA CYS A 211 -12.47 -6.19 -3.56
C CYS A 211 -12.60 -6.70 -5.00
N ARG A 212 -12.56 -5.83 -6.01
CA ARG A 212 -12.68 -6.21 -7.44
C ARG A 212 -11.33 -6.33 -8.15
N GLY A 213 -10.23 -6.08 -7.46
CA GLY A 213 -8.88 -6.31 -7.96
C GLY A 213 -8.43 -7.77 -7.81
N GLY A 214 -7.12 -8.00 -7.92
CA GLY A 214 -6.53 -9.36 -7.86
C GLY A 214 -6.84 -10.17 -6.60
N GLN A 215 -7.29 -9.51 -5.51
CA GLN A 215 -7.58 -10.15 -4.22
C GLN A 215 -8.64 -11.27 -4.32
N PHE A 216 -9.64 -11.08 -5.17
CA PHE A 216 -10.71 -12.04 -5.45
C PHE A 216 -10.86 -12.18 -6.96
N ALA A 217 -9.78 -12.58 -7.64
CA ALA A 217 -9.74 -12.72 -9.08
C ALA A 217 -10.85 -13.65 -9.58
N GLY A 218 -11.65 -13.18 -10.53
CA GLY A 218 -12.74 -13.94 -11.11
C GLY A 218 -14.02 -14.02 -10.26
N ALA A 219 -14.14 -13.24 -9.16
CA ALA A 219 -15.38 -13.17 -8.39
C ALA A 219 -16.54 -12.61 -9.25
N GLU A 220 -17.64 -13.37 -9.36
CA GLU A 220 -18.86 -13.00 -10.10
C GLU A 220 -20.07 -12.80 -9.19
N LYS A 221 -20.04 -13.35 -7.99
CA LYS A 221 -21.13 -13.30 -6.99
C LYS A 221 -20.58 -13.16 -5.57
N LEU A 222 -21.45 -12.80 -4.61
CA LEU A 222 -21.05 -12.51 -3.24
C LEU A 222 -20.36 -13.68 -2.52
N GLU A 223 -20.75 -14.91 -2.82
CA GLU A 223 -20.14 -16.09 -2.19
C GLU A 223 -18.66 -16.26 -2.58
N ASP A 224 -18.24 -15.71 -3.73
CA ASP A 224 -16.87 -15.81 -4.22
C ASP A 224 -15.90 -14.99 -3.35
N PHE A 225 -16.39 -14.00 -2.57
CA PHE A 225 -15.57 -13.22 -1.64
C PHE A 225 -15.17 -13.95 -0.35
N GLN A 226 -15.55 -15.20 -0.21
CA GLN A 226 -15.15 -16.01 0.96
C GLN A 226 -13.73 -16.55 0.81
N LYS A 227 -13.24 -16.73 -0.42
CA LYS A 227 -11.92 -17.30 -0.69
C LYS A 227 -11.08 -16.35 -1.54
N LYS A 228 -9.96 -15.87 -0.98
CA LYS A 228 -8.98 -15.07 -1.70
C LYS A 228 -8.21 -15.92 -2.72
N ASP A 229 -7.79 -15.28 -3.80
CA ASP A 229 -6.92 -15.87 -4.82
C ASP A 229 -5.56 -16.30 -4.24
N GLU A 230 -5.11 -17.51 -4.56
CA GLU A 230 -3.87 -18.08 -4.00
C GLU A 230 -2.62 -17.35 -4.49
N LYS A 231 -2.61 -16.88 -5.75
CA LYS A 231 -1.49 -16.10 -6.30
C LYS A 231 -1.40 -14.74 -5.61
N TRP A 232 -2.57 -14.13 -5.36
CA TRP A 232 -2.63 -12.89 -4.62
C TRP A 232 -2.15 -13.05 -3.16
N LEU A 233 -2.57 -14.12 -2.48
CA LEU A 233 -2.10 -14.44 -1.12
C LEU A 233 -0.58 -14.60 -1.06
N TYR A 234 -0.02 -15.31 -2.05
CA TYR A 234 1.43 -15.48 -2.16
C TYR A 234 2.15 -14.14 -2.38
N SER A 235 1.68 -13.33 -3.35
CA SER A 235 2.23 -12.00 -3.62
C SER A 235 2.14 -11.08 -2.40
N ASN A 236 1.01 -11.12 -1.70
CA ASN A 236 0.80 -10.37 -0.46
C ASN A 236 1.81 -10.76 0.62
N GLN A 237 2.07 -12.06 0.80
CA GLN A 237 3.06 -12.54 1.78
C GLN A 237 4.47 -12.06 1.42
N VAL A 238 4.89 -12.17 0.17
CA VAL A 238 6.21 -11.70 -0.29
C VAL A 238 6.34 -10.20 -0.05
N SER A 239 5.37 -9.40 -0.48
CA SER A 239 5.38 -7.93 -0.28
C SER A 239 5.38 -7.55 1.20
N MET A 240 4.65 -8.29 2.04
CA MET A 240 4.63 -8.07 3.49
C MET A 240 6.02 -8.25 4.09
N LEU A 241 6.73 -9.33 3.76
CA LEU A 241 8.08 -9.59 4.27
C LEU A 241 9.06 -8.49 3.82
N GLU A 242 8.99 -8.07 2.56
CA GLU A 242 9.82 -6.98 2.04
C GLU A 242 9.51 -5.64 2.73
N TYR A 243 8.22 -5.37 2.98
CA TYR A 243 7.80 -4.19 3.73
C TYR A 243 8.41 -4.19 5.14
N VAL A 244 8.34 -5.32 5.85
CA VAL A 244 8.92 -5.46 7.19
C VAL A 244 10.44 -5.26 7.16
N ARG A 245 11.16 -5.85 6.20
CA ARG A 245 12.62 -5.66 6.02
C ARG A 245 12.97 -4.19 5.80
N LYS A 246 12.20 -3.48 4.97
CA LYS A 246 12.41 -2.07 4.68
C LYS A 246 12.10 -1.17 5.87
N TRP A 247 10.96 -1.39 6.52
CA TRP A 247 10.40 -0.48 7.53
C TRP A 247 10.62 -0.93 8.98
N GLY A 248 11.19 -2.12 9.21
CA GLY A 248 11.44 -2.68 10.55
C GLY A 248 10.20 -3.21 11.28
N GLY A 249 9.06 -3.30 10.58
CA GLY A 249 7.80 -3.80 11.14
C GLY A 249 6.62 -3.58 10.21
N MET A 250 5.46 -4.07 10.59
CA MET A 250 4.22 -3.84 9.86
C MET A 250 3.84 -2.35 9.88
N PHE A 251 3.08 -1.92 8.88
CA PHE A 251 2.65 -0.54 8.79
C PHE A 251 1.81 -0.12 10.00
N LYS A 252 2.03 1.11 10.45
CA LYS A 252 1.33 1.75 11.56
C LYS A 252 0.53 2.94 11.05
N GLU A 253 -0.47 3.35 11.84
CA GLU A 253 -1.34 4.48 11.55
C GLU A 253 -1.50 5.35 12.79
N PHE A 254 -1.66 6.67 12.61
CA PHE A 254 -2.05 7.58 13.70
C PHE A 254 -3.54 7.50 13.98
N GLY A 255 -4.34 7.26 12.95
CA GLY A 255 -5.77 7.06 12.94
C GLY A 255 -6.15 6.22 11.74
N PRO A 256 -7.43 5.91 11.49
CA PRO A 256 -7.85 5.07 10.37
C PRO A 256 -7.29 5.57 9.04
N CYS A 257 -6.46 4.76 8.39
CA CYS A 257 -5.78 5.08 7.12
C CYS A 257 -4.92 6.37 7.16
N GLU A 258 -4.55 6.89 8.32
CA GLU A 258 -3.60 8.01 8.45
C GLU A 258 -2.18 7.43 8.53
N PRO A 259 -1.33 7.57 7.49
CA PRO A 259 -0.04 6.91 7.45
C PRO A 259 0.90 7.43 8.53
N ARG A 260 1.49 6.48 9.28
CA ARG A 260 2.51 6.74 10.28
C ARG A 260 3.80 6.02 9.87
N PRO A 261 4.91 6.73 9.65
CA PRO A 261 6.20 6.11 9.43
C PRO A 261 6.60 5.25 10.64
N ASN A 262 7.18 4.10 10.38
CA ASN A 262 7.72 3.25 11.44
C ASN A 262 8.98 3.88 12.03
N VAL A 263 9.23 3.57 13.29
CA VAL A 263 10.53 3.81 13.94
C VAL A 263 11.34 2.51 13.80
N LYS A 264 12.38 2.53 12.99
CA LYS A 264 13.25 1.37 12.77
C LYS A 264 14.45 1.42 13.69
N TYR A 265 14.78 0.28 14.29
CA TYR A 265 15.97 0.09 15.11
C TYR A 265 16.91 -0.92 14.45
N ASN A 266 18.20 -0.84 14.76
CA ASN A 266 19.22 -1.78 14.31
C ASN A 266 19.27 -2.99 15.28
N ILE A 267 18.60 -4.07 14.93
CA ILE A 267 18.31 -5.21 15.82
C ILE A 267 19.00 -6.47 15.31
N GLY A 268 19.73 -7.14 16.21
CA GLY A 268 20.25 -8.49 15.99
C GLY A 268 19.68 -9.49 16.98
N ALA A 269 19.64 -10.75 16.58
CA ALA A 269 19.25 -11.83 17.47
C ALA A 269 20.32 -12.92 17.54
N GLU A 270 20.63 -13.39 18.75
CA GLU A 270 21.41 -14.61 19.04
C GLU A 270 20.44 -15.70 19.51
N VAL A 271 20.29 -16.75 18.71
CA VAL A 271 19.33 -17.82 18.96
C VAL A 271 20.02 -19.14 19.13
N LEU A 272 19.81 -19.76 20.29
CA LEU A 272 20.23 -21.14 20.59
C LEU A 272 19.06 -22.09 20.33
N ASN A 273 19.37 -23.36 20.02
CA ASN A 273 18.39 -24.39 19.67
C ASN A 273 17.42 -23.91 18.56
N CYS A 274 17.98 -23.23 17.57
CA CYS A 274 17.22 -22.57 16.49
C CYS A 274 16.42 -23.59 15.67
N THR A 275 15.20 -23.20 15.29
CA THR A 275 14.32 -23.95 14.40
C THR A 275 13.95 -23.10 13.17
N GLU A 276 13.32 -23.71 12.16
CA GLU A 276 12.86 -22.98 10.98
C GLU A 276 11.83 -21.89 11.33
N ASP A 277 11.03 -22.08 12.38
CA ASP A 277 10.04 -21.08 12.83
C ASP A 277 10.71 -19.76 13.27
N VAL A 278 11.88 -19.86 13.91
CA VAL A 278 12.67 -18.68 14.30
C VAL A 278 13.15 -17.90 13.06
N LEU A 279 13.57 -18.63 12.02
CA LEU A 279 14.04 -18.00 10.78
C LEU A 279 12.96 -17.19 10.09
N SER A 280 11.67 -17.49 10.32
CA SER A 280 10.54 -16.70 9.81
C SER A 280 10.50 -15.27 10.36
N LEU A 281 11.19 -15.00 11.47
CA LEU A 281 11.30 -13.65 12.06
C LEU A 281 12.47 -12.83 11.50
N GLU A 282 13.28 -13.41 10.56
CA GLU A 282 14.37 -12.70 9.88
C GLU A 282 13.97 -11.31 9.35
N PRO A 283 12.78 -11.09 8.76
CA PRO A 283 12.44 -9.79 8.21
C PRO A 283 12.48 -8.61 9.20
N PHE A 284 12.28 -8.88 10.48
CA PHE A 284 12.35 -7.88 11.55
C PHE A 284 13.78 -7.55 12.03
N LEU A 285 14.77 -8.31 11.58
CA LEU A 285 16.12 -8.27 12.10
C LEU A 285 17.13 -7.80 11.06
N ASP A 286 18.15 -7.08 11.50
CA ASP A 286 19.28 -6.68 10.66
C ASP A 286 20.38 -7.74 10.65
N GLN A 287 20.57 -8.46 11.77
CA GLN A 287 21.52 -9.58 11.89
C GLN A 287 20.95 -10.74 12.68
N LEU A 288 21.33 -11.96 12.29
CA LEU A 288 21.04 -13.20 13.01
C LEU A 288 22.31 -14.00 13.24
N LYS A 289 22.48 -14.48 14.49
CA LYS A 289 23.43 -15.50 14.88
C LYS A 289 22.65 -16.71 15.36
N VAL A 290 22.73 -17.82 14.63
CA VAL A 290 21.94 -19.04 14.87
C VAL A 290 22.86 -20.25 14.89
N ASP A 291 22.46 -21.31 15.60
CA ASP A 291 23.17 -22.59 15.70
C ASP A 291 22.59 -23.68 14.78
N CYS A 292 21.59 -23.33 13.95
CA CYS A 292 20.99 -24.23 12.96
C CYS A 292 21.45 -23.92 11.53
N SER A 293 21.17 -24.86 10.60
CA SER A 293 21.33 -24.63 9.18
C SER A 293 20.18 -23.73 8.66
N TYR A 294 20.54 -22.65 7.97
CA TYR A 294 19.59 -21.73 7.35
C TYR A 294 19.55 -21.83 5.81
N THR A 295 20.19 -22.88 5.24
CA THR A 295 20.28 -23.06 3.78
C THR A 295 18.91 -23.21 3.15
N ASN A 296 18.00 -24.01 3.74
CA ASN A 296 16.64 -24.17 3.21
C ASN A 296 15.88 -22.85 3.24
N TYR A 297 16.01 -22.08 4.32
CA TYR A 297 15.39 -20.77 4.43
C TYR A 297 15.87 -19.83 3.31
N LEU A 298 17.18 -19.72 3.07
CA LEU A 298 17.72 -18.90 1.98
C LEU A 298 17.15 -19.33 0.62
N ASN A 299 17.08 -20.64 0.34
CA ASN A 299 16.50 -21.15 -0.91
C ASN A 299 15.02 -20.73 -1.07
N THR A 300 14.26 -20.70 0.02
CA THR A 300 12.85 -20.24 -0.02
C THR A 300 12.71 -18.75 -0.30
N GLN A 301 13.72 -17.94 0.00
CA GLN A 301 13.76 -16.51 -0.19
C GLN A 301 14.42 -16.08 -1.52
N GLU A 302 15.08 -17.01 -2.24
CA GLU A 302 15.76 -16.73 -3.48
C GLU A 302 14.78 -16.16 -4.54
N GLY A 303 15.16 -15.04 -5.16
CA GLY A 303 14.34 -14.33 -6.14
C GLY A 303 13.08 -13.63 -5.58
N LYS A 304 12.88 -13.63 -4.26
CA LYS A 304 11.69 -13.04 -3.61
C LYS A 304 12.00 -11.78 -2.80
N SER A 305 13.28 -11.42 -2.68
CA SER A 305 13.71 -10.28 -1.88
C SER A 305 14.72 -9.43 -2.65
N SER A 306 14.62 -8.10 -2.47
CA SER A 306 15.64 -7.14 -2.91
C SER A 306 16.81 -7.06 -1.93
N PHE A 307 16.63 -7.58 -0.72
CA PHE A 307 17.66 -7.59 0.32
C PHE A 307 18.56 -8.80 0.16
N ASN A 308 19.86 -8.62 0.42
CA ASN A 308 20.78 -9.77 0.53
C ASN A 308 20.61 -10.45 1.90
N ILE A 309 19.65 -11.36 1.96
CA ILE A 309 19.26 -12.03 3.22
C ILE A 309 20.43 -12.83 3.81
N LYS A 310 21.30 -13.38 2.96
CA LYS A 310 22.48 -14.15 3.40
C LYS A 310 23.41 -13.31 4.29
N ASP A 311 23.57 -12.02 4.00
CA ASP A 311 24.47 -11.14 4.75
C ASP A 311 23.97 -10.84 6.16
N LYS A 312 22.68 -11.10 6.44
CA LYS A 312 22.13 -10.97 7.79
C LYS A 312 22.61 -12.09 8.73
N PHE A 313 23.01 -13.26 8.20
CA PHE A 313 23.50 -14.37 9.01
C PHE A 313 24.98 -14.21 9.32
N VAL A 314 25.30 -13.95 10.58
CA VAL A 314 26.64 -13.56 11.03
C VAL A 314 27.12 -14.43 12.20
N ASN A 315 28.45 -14.53 12.36
CA ASN A 315 29.04 -15.20 13.51
C ASN A 315 29.10 -14.30 14.76
N ASN A 316 29.16 -12.99 14.57
CA ASN A 316 29.22 -12.01 15.64
C ASN A 316 28.25 -10.86 15.33
N LEU A 317 27.37 -10.57 16.27
CA LEU A 317 26.43 -9.46 16.18
C LEU A 317 27.15 -8.12 16.40
N THR A 318 26.80 -7.12 15.59
CA THR A 318 27.34 -5.75 15.67
C THR A 318 26.22 -4.71 15.75
N THR A 319 24.98 -5.18 15.96
CA THR A 319 23.78 -4.33 16.05
C THR A 319 23.70 -3.59 17.38
N ASP A 320 22.96 -2.51 17.39
CA ASP A 320 22.79 -1.63 18.56
C ASP A 320 21.90 -2.30 19.64
N ILE A 321 20.95 -3.13 19.21
CA ILE A 321 20.07 -3.89 20.07
C ILE A 321 20.30 -5.38 19.78
N VAL A 322 20.60 -6.16 20.82
CA VAL A 322 20.82 -7.60 20.72
C VAL A 322 19.80 -8.33 21.57
N ILE A 323 19.01 -9.18 20.94
CA ILE A 323 18.04 -10.06 21.61
C ILE A 323 18.64 -11.46 21.66
N LYS A 324 18.71 -12.06 22.86
CA LYS A 324 19.20 -13.42 23.06
C LYS A 324 18.09 -14.31 23.57
N LEU A 325 17.94 -15.46 22.96
CA LEU A 325 16.94 -16.44 23.37
C LEU A 325 17.43 -17.86 23.11
N ASP A 326 16.87 -18.79 23.89
CA ASP A 326 16.89 -20.20 23.62
C ASP A 326 15.52 -20.62 23.07
N ALA A 327 15.48 -21.04 21.80
CA ALA A 327 14.21 -21.39 21.13
C ALA A 327 13.56 -22.66 21.74
N ALA A 328 14.30 -23.47 22.50
CA ALA A 328 13.76 -24.60 23.25
C ALA A 328 13.08 -24.18 24.58
N SER A 329 13.28 -22.95 25.04
CA SER A 329 12.65 -22.46 26.27
C SER A 329 11.18 -22.17 26.04
N ASP A 330 10.33 -22.58 26.98
CA ASP A 330 8.87 -22.37 26.90
C ASP A 330 8.50 -20.90 26.78
N GLY A 331 7.66 -20.56 25.80
CA GLY A 331 7.21 -19.20 25.51
C GLY A 331 8.24 -18.28 24.85
N SER A 332 9.47 -18.74 24.56
CA SER A 332 10.53 -17.87 24.03
C SER A 332 10.19 -17.25 22.70
N LEU A 333 9.56 -17.99 21.78
CA LEU A 333 9.18 -17.49 20.45
C LEU A 333 8.02 -16.49 20.52
N GLU A 334 7.05 -16.71 21.40
CA GLU A 334 5.94 -15.80 21.64
C GLU A 334 6.45 -14.46 22.20
N TYR A 335 7.35 -14.50 23.19
CA TYR A 335 7.97 -13.28 23.73
C TYR A 335 8.84 -12.57 22.68
N PHE A 336 9.60 -13.31 21.88
CA PHE A 336 10.41 -12.75 20.82
C PHE A 336 9.56 -12.03 19.78
N ASN A 337 8.53 -12.69 19.27
CA ASN A 337 7.58 -12.07 18.33
C ASN A 337 6.86 -10.86 18.94
N TYR A 338 6.46 -10.94 20.22
CA TYR A 338 5.84 -9.81 20.90
C TYR A 338 6.77 -8.60 20.97
N ILE A 339 8.04 -8.80 21.34
CA ILE A 339 9.04 -7.71 21.43
C ILE A 339 9.28 -7.09 20.06
N LEU A 340 9.49 -7.90 19.01
CA LEU A 340 9.71 -7.40 17.65
C LEU A 340 8.50 -6.61 17.13
N SER A 341 7.29 -7.09 17.41
CA SER A 341 6.06 -6.41 16.99
C SER A 341 5.81 -5.09 17.76
N ASN A 342 6.35 -4.98 18.99
CA ASN A 342 6.17 -3.82 19.87
C ASN A 342 7.51 -3.13 20.21
N ILE A 343 8.46 -3.17 19.30
CA ILE A 343 9.83 -2.70 19.56
C ILE A 343 9.90 -1.23 19.97
N GLU A 344 9.05 -0.37 19.40
CA GLU A 344 9.01 1.05 19.76
C GLU A 344 8.63 1.24 21.23
N ASP A 345 7.59 0.54 21.70
CA ASP A 345 7.12 0.62 23.08
C ASP A 345 8.14 -0.01 24.04
N THR A 346 8.79 -1.10 23.61
CA THR A 346 9.87 -1.74 24.37
C THR A 346 11.04 -0.78 24.55
N MET A 347 11.46 -0.09 23.50
CA MET A 347 12.56 0.86 23.56
C MET A 347 12.25 2.11 24.40
N GLN A 348 10.97 2.47 24.61
CA GLN A 348 10.59 3.52 25.54
C GLN A 348 10.78 3.13 27.01
N GLN A 349 10.69 1.83 27.32
CA GLN A 349 10.74 1.28 28.68
C GLN A 349 12.15 0.87 29.14
N VAL A 350 13.12 0.86 28.25
CA VAL A 350 14.49 0.43 28.55
C VAL A 350 15.49 1.59 28.42
N ASP A 351 16.61 1.52 29.12
CA ASP A 351 17.70 2.47 29.03
C ASP A 351 18.80 1.97 28.09
N GLN A 352 19.51 2.90 27.42
CA GLN A 352 20.69 2.54 26.66
C GLN A 352 21.83 2.06 27.56
N PHE A 353 22.74 1.27 27.03
CA PHE A 353 23.86 0.63 27.72
C PHE A 353 23.43 -0.27 28.88
N SER A 354 22.27 -0.89 28.77
CA SER A 354 21.66 -1.75 29.79
C SER A 354 21.23 -3.09 29.21
N THR A 355 21.04 -4.06 30.09
CA THR A 355 20.55 -5.40 29.75
C THR A 355 19.33 -5.70 30.60
N TYR A 356 18.30 -6.26 29.98
CA TYR A 356 17.02 -6.56 30.58
C TYR A 356 16.63 -8.00 30.32
N GLU A 357 15.93 -8.61 31.27
CA GLU A 357 15.29 -9.91 31.14
C GLU A 357 13.79 -9.71 30.92
N PHE A 358 13.26 -10.25 29.81
CA PHE A 358 11.84 -10.26 29.49
C PHE A 358 11.38 -11.70 29.34
N GLY A 359 10.91 -12.31 30.44
CA GLY A 359 10.60 -13.72 30.50
C GLY A 359 11.85 -14.57 30.14
N PRO A 360 11.77 -15.45 29.13
CA PRO A 360 12.90 -16.28 28.70
C PRO A 360 13.88 -15.57 27.76
N ILE A 361 13.74 -14.26 27.56
CA ILE A 361 14.54 -13.49 26.60
C ILE A 361 15.40 -12.45 27.32
N GLN A 362 16.63 -12.28 26.86
CA GLN A 362 17.51 -11.20 27.28
C GLN A 362 17.62 -10.15 26.16
N ILE A 363 17.49 -8.88 26.51
CA ILE A 363 17.68 -7.75 25.59
C ILE A 363 18.84 -6.90 26.09
N ALA A 364 19.91 -6.82 25.32
CA ALA A 364 21.01 -5.90 25.55
C ALA A 364 20.87 -4.69 24.61
N VAL A 365 20.80 -3.49 25.17
CA VAL A 365 20.65 -2.22 24.46
C VAL A 365 21.97 -1.48 24.50
N GLY A 366 22.66 -1.38 23.38
CA GLY A 366 23.85 -0.54 23.22
C GLY A 366 23.43 0.93 22.96
N LYS A 367 22.87 1.18 21.78
CA LYS A 367 22.28 2.47 21.45
C LYS A 367 20.79 2.30 21.21
N LYS A 368 20.06 3.37 21.48
CA LYS A 368 18.59 3.39 21.45
C LYS A 368 18.06 4.34 20.36
N GLU A 369 18.95 4.97 19.60
CA GLU A 369 18.58 5.86 18.51
C GLU A 369 18.01 5.05 17.34
N PRO A 370 16.88 5.49 16.79
CA PRO A 370 16.34 4.89 15.58
C PRO A 370 17.28 5.03 14.38
N VAL A 371 17.27 4.04 13.52
CA VAL A 371 17.94 4.12 12.22
C VAL A 371 17.13 5.00 11.29
N ALA A 372 17.75 5.96 10.66
CA ALA A 372 17.09 6.78 9.65
C ALA A 372 16.66 5.90 8.45
N ILE A 373 15.37 5.86 8.20
CA ILE A 373 14.83 5.24 7.00
C ILE A 373 15.13 6.19 5.83
N LYS A 374 15.93 5.72 4.87
CA LYS A 374 16.23 6.51 3.68
C LYS A 374 14.97 6.66 2.82
N ILE A 375 14.60 7.90 2.52
CA ILE A 375 13.60 8.18 1.50
C ILE A 375 14.25 7.86 0.16
N THR A 376 13.85 6.76 -0.46
CA THR A 376 14.28 6.44 -1.81
C THR A 376 13.32 7.13 -2.78
N ILE A 377 13.85 8.02 -3.59
CA ILE A 377 13.16 8.52 -4.77
C ILE A 377 13.45 7.50 -5.84
N HIS A 378 12.45 6.73 -6.25
CA HIS A 378 12.58 5.82 -7.37
C HIS A 378 12.52 6.69 -8.63
N ASP A 379 13.60 6.62 -9.41
CA ASP A 379 13.84 7.49 -10.56
C ASP A 379 12.68 7.38 -11.55
N THR A 380 11.84 8.40 -11.53
CA THR A 380 10.72 8.49 -12.47
C THR A 380 11.15 9.18 -13.75
N ASP A 381 12.43 9.68 -13.85
CA ASP A 381 12.91 10.51 -14.98
C ASP A 381 11.80 11.40 -15.58
N LEU A 382 11.08 12.11 -14.68
CA LEU A 382 9.94 12.97 -15.01
C LEU A 382 10.38 14.31 -15.58
#